data_3729e96f5891e31314b212bfe62a64b7
#
_entry.id   3729e96f5891e31314b212bfe62a64b7
#
_cell.length_a   1.000
_cell.length_b   1.000
_cell.length_c   1.000
_cell.angle_alpha   90.00
_cell.angle_beta   90.00
_cell.angle_gamma   90.00
#
_symmetry.space_group_name_H-M   'P 1'
#
loop_
_entity.id
_entity.type
_entity.pdbx_description
1 polymer ?
#
loop_
_entity_poly.entity_id
_entity_poly.type
_entity_poly.pdbx_seq_one_letter_code
_entity_poly.pdbx_strand_id
1 'polypeptide(L)'
;EHYETIKDWVDYIKNNMCEGPIVTVGWLGDHMVPGKAPGYEKWRSDETPQSLSWTALYYRNILLVTEMAKVIGQKADESNYSQLAQEVKEAFNSKWLDKTTGHYASKSQTAEMLPLSLGLVPDEYREKLINNIAYNIAENDNGHLRVGHAGITALVESLTANNLGNEMYNIVNTT
;
A
#
# COMPACT_ATOMS: atom_id res chain seq x y z
N GLU A 1 -9.41 16.91 18.87
CA GLU A 1 -10.34 16.08 19.67
C GLU A 1 -10.11 14.58 19.43
N HIS A 2 -9.75 14.16 18.19
CA HIS A 2 -9.55 12.74 17.87
C HIS A 2 -8.08 12.32 17.77
N TYR A 3 -7.15 13.23 17.99
CA TYR A 3 -5.72 13.00 17.85
C TYR A 3 -5.22 11.83 18.71
N GLU A 4 -5.52 11.85 20.00
CA GLU A 4 -5.07 10.80 20.92
C GLU A 4 -5.62 9.42 20.54
N THR A 5 -6.89 9.34 20.10
CA THR A 5 -7.49 8.08 19.67
C THR A 5 -6.76 7.47 18.45
N ILE A 6 -6.40 8.33 17.48
CA ILE A 6 -5.70 7.86 16.27
C ILE A 6 -4.25 7.49 16.60
N LYS A 7 -3.60 8.26 17.46
CA LYS A 7 -2.27 7.98 17.98
C LYS A 7 -2.23 6.65 18.74
N ASP A 8 -3.18 6.44 19.67
CA ASP A 8 -3.31 5.20 20.44
C ASP A 8 -3.50 3.99 19.51
N TRP A 9 -4.24 4.16 18.41
CA TRP A 9 -4.40 3.11 17.40
C TRP A 9 -3.08 2.76 16.70
N VAL A 10 -2.29 3.75 16.29
CA VAL A 10 -0.98 3.53 15.68
C VAL A 10 -0.03 2.82 16.66
N ASP A 11 -0.01 3.26 17.92
CA ASP A 11 0.79 2.67 18.98
C ASP A 11 0.34 1.24 19.32
N TYR A 12 -0.97 0.97 19.29
CA TYR A 12 -1.50 -0.38 19.45
C TYR A 12 -1.02 -1.33 18.35
N ILE A 13 -1.07 -0.89 17.07
CA ILE A 13 -0.56 -1.69 15.95
C ILE A 13 0.94 -1.97 16.16
N LYS A 14 1.73 -0.95 16.47
CA LYS A 14 3.16 -1.08 16.74
C LYS A 14 3.46 -2.14 17.78
N ASN A 15 2.75 -2.10 18.90
CA ASN A 15 3.07 -2.89 20.07
C ASN A 15 2.48 -4.31 20.05
N ASN A 16 1.42 -4.55 19.26
CA ASN A 16 0.66 -5.80 19.32
C ASN A 16 0.57 -6.55 17.99
N MET A 17 0.84 -5.89 16.86
CA MET A 17 0.61 -6.47 15.54
C MET A 17 1.87 -6.48 14.66
N CYS A 18 2.99 -5.94 15.15
CA CYS A 18 4.24 -5.84 14.39
C CYS A 18 5.32 -6.78 14.92
N GLU A 19 6.13 -7.28 13.98
CA GLU A 19 7.47 -7.82 14.24
C GLU A 19 8.49 -6.82 13.67
N GLY A 20 9.18 -6.08 14.54
CA GLY A 20 9.91 -4.89 14.12
C GLY A 20 8.97 -3.88 13.47
N PRO A 21 9.34 -3.26 12.34
CA PRO A 21 8.49 -2.29 11.65
C PRO A 21 7.40 -2.91 10.75
N ILE A 22 7.33 -4.24 10.64
CA ILE A 22 6.42 -4.96 9.73
C ILE A 22 5.21 -5.49 10.47
N VAL A 23 4.02 -5.18 9.97
CA VAL A 23 2.77 -5.75 10.49
C VAL A 23 2.65 -7.20 10.04
N THR A 24 2.60 -8.12 11.01
CA THR A 24 2.53 -9.57 10.78
C THR A 24 1.20 -10.19 11.19
N VAL A 25 0.41 -9.49 11.98
CA VAL A 25 -0.91 -9.92 12.45
C VAL A 25 -1.98 -8.97 11.94
N GLY A 26 -3.02 -9.51 11.31
CA GLY A 26 -4.16 -8.77 10.80
C GLY A 26 -5.24 -9.72 10.30
N TRP A 27 -6.37 -9.18 9.82
CA TRP A 27 -7.50 -10.01 9.43
C TRP A 27 -7.65 -10.12 7.91
N LEU A 28 -8.05 -9.05 7.25
CA LEU A 28 -8.26 -9.01 5.81
C LEU A 28 -7.12 -8.21 5.17
N GLY A 29 -6.45 -8.79 4.18
CA GLY A 29 -5.54 -8.06 3.32
C GLY A 29 -6.29 -7.37 2.19
N ASP A 30 -5.77 -7.46 0.97
CA ASP A 30 -6.46 -7.03 -0.22
C ASP A 30 -7.51 -8.08 -0.62
N HIS A 31 -8.69 -8.00 -0.05
CA HIS A 31 -9.77 -8.97 -0.25
C HIS A 31 -10.78 -8.51 -1.31
N MET A 32 -11.61 -9.43 -1.79
CA MET A 32 -12.63 -9.19 -2.82
C MET A 32 -12.06 -8.79 -4.19
N VAL A 33 -10.95 -9.38 -4.58
CA VAL A 33 -10.40 -9.20 -5.95
C VAL A 33 -11.39 -9.75 -6.96
N PRO A 34 -11.76 -9.00 -8.04
CA PRO A 34 -12.67 -9.45 -9.07
C PRO A 34 -12.24 -10.77 -9.73
N GLY A 35 -13.23 -11.58 -10.17
CA GLY A 35 -12.98 -12.87 -10.83
C GLY A 35 -12.67 -14.04 -9.90
N LYS A 36 -12.60 -13.81 -8.59
CA LYS A 36 -12.48 -14.89 -7.60
C LYS A 36 -13.86 -15.35 -7.13
N ALA A 37 -14.09 -16.66 -7.10
CA ALA A 37 -15.37 -17.22 -6.67
C ALA A 37 -15.65 -16.92 -5.18
N PRO A 38 -16.90 -16.64 -4.79
CA PRO A 38 -17.25 -16.37 -3.41
C PRO A 38 -17.05 -17.60 -2.53
N GLY A 39 -16.41 -17.40 -1.38
CA GLY A 39 -16.16 -18.38 -0.33
C GLY A 39 -15.32 -17.75 0.75
N TYR A 40 -15.58 -18.07 2.03
CA TYR A 40 -14.94 -17.41 3.17
C TYR A 40 -13.41 -17.46 3.10
N GLU A 41 -12.84 -18.57 2.64
CA GLU A 41 -11.37 -18.69 2.45
C GLU A 41 -10.86 -17.96 1.21
N LYS A 42 -11.74 -17.66 0.25
CA LYS A 42 -11.43 -16.99 -1.03
C LYS A 42 -11.57 -15.46 -0.96
N TRP A 43 -12.05 -14.92 0.15
CA TRP A 43 -12.08 -13.47 0.37
C TRP A 43 -10.70 -12.90 0.70
N ARG A 44 -9.76 -13.75 1.11
CA ARG A 44 -8.37 -13.37 1.27
C ARG A 44 -7.71 -13.26 -0.09
N SER A 45 -6.89 -12.26 -0.28
CA SER A 45 -6.08 -12.17 -1.49
C SER A 45 -4.98 -13.23 -1.44
N ASP A 46 -4.99 -14.13 -2.40
CA ASP A 46 -3.88 -15.05 -2.64
C ASP A 46 -2.78 -14.36 -3.49
N GLU A 47 -3.10 -13.20 -4.09
CA GLU A 47 -2.22 -12.49 -5.02
C GLU A 47 -1.33 -11.47 -4.32
N THR A 48 -1.88 -10.76 -3.33
CA THR A 48 -1.12 -9.75 -2.56
C THR A 48 -0.81 -10.26 -1.16
N PRO A 49 0.46 -10.31 -0.73
CA PRO A 49 0.79 -10.70 0.63
C PRO A 49 0.05 -9.82 1.63
N GLN A 50 -0.66 -10.43 2.58
CA GLN A 50 -1.48 -9.69 3.55
C GLN A 50 -0.64 -8.71 4.37
N SER A 51 0.55 -9.15 4.83
CA SER A 51 1.47 -8.31 5.59
C SER A 51 1.96 -7.08 4.80
N LEU A 52 2.05 -7.16 3.46
CA LEU A 52 2.36 -6.00 2.62
C LEU A 52 1.24 -4.96 2.72
N SER A 53 -0.01 -5.37 2.50
CA SER A 53 -1.17 -4.46 2.56
C SER A 53 -1.33 -3.84 3.95
N TRP A 54 -1.19 -4.64 5.01
CA TRP A 54 -1.29 -4.16 6.39
C TRP A 54 -0.18 -3.17 6.73
N THR A 55 1.06 -3.45 6.33
CA THR A 55 2.19 -2.56 6.61
C THR A 55 2.07 -1.25 5.81
N ALA A 56 1.62 -1.31 4.56
CA ALA A 56 1.38 -0.10 3.76
C ALA A 56 0.29 0.79 4.38
N LEU A 57 -0.83 0.20 4.83
CA LEU A 57 -1.90 0.95 5.51
C LEU A 57 -1.47 1.46 6.90
N TYR A 58 -0.66 0.70 7.62
CA TYR A 58 -0.03 1.17 8.86
C TYR A 58 0.87 2.38 8.62
N TYR A 59 1.71 2.34 7.59
CA TYR A 59 2.54 3.47 7.17
C TYR A 59 1.69 4.72 6.89
N ARG A 60 0.57 4.58 6.18
CA ARG A 60 -0.38 5.68 5.96
C ARG A 60 -0.89 6.28 7.28
N ASN A 61 -1.26 5.42 8.24
CA ASN A 61 -1.74 5.89 9.55
C ASN A 61 -0.64 6.64 10.32
N ILE A 62 0.61 6.21 10.26
CA ILE A 62 1.76 6.92 10.85
C ILE A 62 1.90 8.31 10.24
N LEU A 63 1.83 8.42 8.90
CA LEU A 63 1.91 9.71 8.22
C LEU A 63 0.79 10.66 8.65
N LEU A 64 -0.44 10.15 8.80
CA LEU A 64 -1.58 10.94 9.28
C LEU A 64 -1.35 11.46 10.70
N VAL A 65 -0.87 10.62 11.62
CA VAL A 65 -0.52 11.06 12.99
C VAL A 65 0.58 12.09 12.96
N THR A 66 1.60 11.92 12.13
CA THR A 66 2.69 12.88 11.96
C THR A 66 2.15 14.25 11.53
N GLU A 67 1.32 14.30 10.49
CA GLU A 67 0.73 15.55 10.01
C GLU A 67 -0.21 16.19 11.05
N MET A 68 -1.00 15.40 11.74
CA MET A 68 -1.84 15.90 12.83
C MET A 68 -1.01 16.50 13.97
N ALA A 69 0.06 15.80 14.41
CA ALA A 69 0.99 16.28 15.43
C ALA A 69 1.61 17.63 15.04
N LYS A 70 2.04 17.76 13.78
CA LYS A 70 2.57 19.00 13.22
C LYS A 70 1.56 20.14 13.27
N VAL A 71 0.32 19.91 12.84
CA VAL A 71 -0.76 20.92 12.83
C VAL A 71 -1.09 21.42 14.24
N ILE A 72 -1.11 20.53 15.24
CA ILE A 72 -1.43 20.89 16.63
C ILE A 72 -0.20 21.26 17.47
N GLY A 73 0.98 21.27 16.88
CA GLY A 73 2.22 21.71 17.52
C GLY A 73 2.86 20.70 18.49
N GLN A 74 2.53 19.42 18.39
CA GLN A 74 3.12 18.33 19.18
C GLN A 74 4.45 17.89 18.60
N LYS A 75 5.50 18.69 18.81
CA LYS A 75 6.81 18.51 18.18
C LYS A 75 7.51 17.18 18.49
N ALA A 76 7.34 16.66 19.69
CA ALA A 76 7.91 15.37 20.08
C ALA A 76 7.27 14.22 19.28
N ASP A 77 5.95 14.23 19.16
CA ASP A 77 5.19 13.23 18.41
C ASP A 77 5.48 13.35 16.90
N GLU A 78 5.52 14.58 16.35
CA GLU A 78 5.93 14.82 14.95
C GLU A 78 7.28 14.17 14.64
N SER A 79 8.28 14.34 15.51
CA SER A 79 9.60 13.74 15.34
C SER A 79 9.57 12.21 15.46
N ASN A 80 8.91 11.69 16.49
CA ASN A 80 8.86 10.26 16.77
C ASN A 80 8.15 9.47 15.66
N TYR A 81 7.00 9.99 15.18
CA TYR A 81 6.25 9.32 14.12
C TYR A 81 6.88 9.51 12.74
N SER A 82 7.59 10.62 12.48
CA SER A 82 8.42 10.77 11.28
C SER A 82 9.54 9.73 11.23
N GLN A 83 10.21 9.50 12.35
CA GLN A 83 11.23 8.46 12.45
C GLN A 83 10.62 7.06 12.24
N LEU A 84 9.49 6.76 12.89
CA LEU A 84 8.79 5.49 12.73
C LEU A 84 8.36 5.26 11.26
N ALA A 85 7.87 6.30 10.58
CA ALA A 85 7.54 6.23 9.16
C ALA A 85 8.76 5.84 8.32
N GLN A 86 9.91 6.43 8.59
CA GLN A 86 11.14 6.10 7.88
C GLN A 86 11.57 4.65 8.13
N GLU A 87 11.52 4.17 9.36
CA GLU A 87 11.84 2.79 9.72
C GLU A 87 10.92 1.79 9.00
N VAL A 88 9.61 2.08 8.96
CA VAL A 88 8.64 1.24 8.24
C VAL A 88 8.91 1.27 6.73
N LYS A 89 9.20 2.43 6.14
CA LYS A 89 9.53 2.55 4.70
C LYS A 89 10.76 1.75 4.32
N GLU A 90 11.82 1.81 5.12
CA GLU A 90 13.05 1.05 4.89
C GLU A 90 12.83 -0.46 5.00
N ALA A 91 12.13 -0.91 6.05
CA ALA A 91 11.80 -2.32 6.24
C ALA A 91 10.87 -2.85 5.15
N PHE A 92 9.88 -2.05 4.71
CA PHE A 92 8.97 -2.38 3.63
C PHE A 92 9.73 -2.64 2.33
N ASN A 93 10.60 -1.72 1.94
CA ASN A 93 11.40 -1.86 0.73
C ASN A 93 12.42 -3.00 0.82
N SER A 94 13.06 -3.18 1.99
CA SER A 94 13.97 -4.30 2.23
C SER A 94 13.29 -5.66 2.06
N LYS A 95 12.01 -5.76 2.43
CA LYS A 95 11.26 -7.02 2.41
C LYS A 95 10.63 -7.33 1.06
N TRP A 96 10.11 -6.34 0.35
CA TRP A 96 9.25 -6.57 -0.82
C TRP A 96 9.72 -5.98 -2.13
N LEU A 97 10.65 -5.04 -2.14
CA LEU A 97 11.18 -4.48 -3.39
C LEU A 97 12.25 -5.40 -3.99
N ASP A 98 11.98 -5.92 -5.18
CA ASP A 98 13.02 -6.52 -6.02
C ASP A 98 13.81 -5.42 -6.73
N LYS A 99 15.01 -5.13 -6.24
CA LYS A 99 15.89 -4.08 -6.78
C LYS A 99 16.34 -4.34 -8.21
N THR A 100 16.30 -5.58 -8.67
CA THR A 100 16.68 -5.94 -10.04
C THR A 100 15.58 -5.58 -11.03
N THR A 101 14.33 -5.90 -10.68
CA THR A 101 13.19 -5.75 -11.58
C THR A 101 12.35 -4.49 -11.27
N GLY A 102 12.46 -3.91 -10.08
CA GLY A 102 11.63 -2.81 -9.59
C GLY A 102 10.21 -3.20 -9.22
N HIS A 103 9.90 -4.49 -9.21
CA HIS A 103 8.60 -5.00 -8.78
C HIS A 103 8.51 -5.15 -7.28
N TYR A 104 7.28 -5.19 -6.78
CA TYR A 104 6.97 -5.48 -5.38
C TYR A 104 6.32 -6.86 -5.23
N ALA A 105 6.89 -7.66 -4.34
CA ALA A 105 6.34 -8.97 -3.90
C ALA A 105 5.83 -9.83 -5.07
N SER A 106 4.52 -10.06 -5.11
CA SER A 106 3.84 -10.90 -6.12
C SER A 106 3.63 -10.23 -7.48
N LYS A 107 3.92 -8.95 -7.63
CA LYS A 107 3.62 -8.12 -8.82
C LYS A 107 2.13 -7.93 -9.09
N SER A 108 1.25 -8.25 -8.12
CA SER A 108 -0.18 -7.95 -8.26
C SER A 108 -0.41 -6.44 -8.33
N GLN A 109 -1.49 -6.01 -8.96
CA GLN A 109 -1.82 -4.58 -9.07
C GLN A 109 -1.78 -3.90 -7.70
N THR A 110 -2.37 -4.50 -6.67
CA THR A 110 -2.35 -3.94 -5.29
C THR A 110 -0.94 -3.90 -4.70
N ALA A 111 -0.12 -4.95 -4.90
CA ALA A 111 1.24 -4.99 -4.35
C ALA A 111 2.14 -3.89 -4.92
N GLU A 112 1.88 -3.41 -6.12
CA GLU A 112 2.63 -2.35 -6.78
C GLU A 112 2.02 -0.96 -6.57
N MET A 113 0.70 -0.85 -6.57
CA MET A 113 0.01 0.44 -6.44
C MET A 113 0.00 1.00 -5.03
N LEU A 114 -0.11 0.15 -3.99
CA LEU A 114 -0.03 0.60 -2.60
C LEU A 114 1.27 1.35 -2.28
N PRO A 115 2.47 0.79 -2.54
CA PRO A 115 3.69 1.52 -2.28
C PRO A 115 3.84 2.78 -3.15
N LEU A 116 3.33 2.78 -4.38
CA LEU A 116 3.40 3.93 -5.28
C LEU A 116 2.53 5.08 -4.77
N SER A 117 1.26 4.83 -4.43
CA SER A 117 0.30 5.84 -3.95
C SER A 117 0.71 6.45 -2.61
N LEU A 118 1.34 5.66 -1.74
CA LEU A 118 1.72 6.07 -0.39
C LEU A 118 3.13 6.67 -0.28
N GLY A 119 3.88 6.76 -1.38
CA GLY A 119 5.23 7.32 -1.37
C GLY A 119 6.27 6.41 -0.68
N LEU A 120 5.99 5.10 -0.58
CA LEU A 120 6.94 4.12 -0.06
C LEU A 120 8.08 3.83 -1.03
N VAL A 121 7.85 3.97 -2.33
CA VAL A 121 8.82 3.66 -3.39
C VAL A 121 10.00 4.61 -3.33
N PRO A 122 11.27 4.11 -3.33
CA PRO A 122 12.44 4.96 -3.49
C PRO A 122 12.47 5.61 -4.87
N ASP A 123 12.93 6.86 -4.95
CA ASP A 123 12.86 7.67 -6.18
C ASP A 123 13.49 6.99 -7.38
N GLU A 124 14.61 6.29 -7.19
CA GLU A 124 15.33 5.57 -8.25
C GLU A 124 14.55 4.39 -8.86
N TYR A 125 13.51 3.88 -8.19
CA TYR A 125 12.66 2.80 -8.69
C TYR A 125 11.29 3.28 -9.18
N ARG A 126 10.95 4.54 -8.93
CA ARG A 126 9.60 5.06 -9.20
C ARG A 126 9.19 4.95 -10.67
N GLU A 127 10.01 5.43 -11.58
CA GLU A 127 9.72 5.38 -13.02
C GLU A 127 9.62 3.93 -13.52
N LYS A 128 10.52 3.09 -13.05
CA LYS A 128 10.52 1.66 -13.41
C LYS A 128 9.25 0.96 -12.94
N LEU A 129 8.79 1.25 -11.72
CA LEU A 129 7.56 0.69 -11.20
C LEU A 129 6.32 1.18 -11.97
N ILE A 130 6.26 2.46 -12.34
CA ILE A 130 5.18 3.02 -13.17
C ILE A 130 5.08 2.28 -14.50
N ASN A 131 6.21 2.04 -15.18
CA ASN A 131 6.27 1.29 -16.43
C ASN A 131 5.85 -0.18 -16.23
N ASN A 132 6.25 -0.80 -15.12
CA ASN A 132 5.84 -2.16 -14.77
C ASN A 132 4.32 -2.25 -14.57
N ILE A 133 3.72 -1.28 -13.87
CA ILE A 133 2.27 -1.22 -13.64
C ILE A 133 1.52 -1.09 -14.97
N ALA A 134 1.93 -0.17 -15.84
CA ALA A 134 1.31 0.01 -17.15
C ALA A 134 1.38 -1.27 -17.99
N TYR A 135 2.54 -1.91 -18.03
CA TYR A 135 2.74 -3.18 -18.73
C TYR A 135 1.86 -4.30 -18.15
N ASN A 136 1.83 -4.44 -16.82
CA ASN A 136 1.04 -5.49 -16.16
C ASN A 136 -0.46 -5.32 -16.44
N ILE A 137 -0.98 -4.10 -16.38
CA ILE A 137 -2.40 -3.82 -16.71
C ILE A 137 -2.71 -4.22 -18.16
N ALA A 138 -1.86 -3.80 -19.10
CA ALA A 138 -2.11 -4.03 -20.53
C ALA A 138 -1.96 -5.49 -20.93
N GLU A 139 -0.85 -6.12 -20.54
CA GLU A 139 -0.43 -7.41 -21.09
C GLU A 139 -0.78 -8.61 -20.21
N ASN A 140 -0.60 -8.48 -18.89
CA ASN A 140 -0.81 -9.61 -17.98
C ASN A 140 -2.27 -9.70 -17.51
N ASP A 141 -2.90 -8.56 -17.29
CA ASP A 141 -4.28 -8.47 -16.80
C ASP A 141 -5.29 -8.21 -17.92
N ASN A 142 -4.83 -8.03 -19.17
CA ASN A 142 -5.68 -7.72 -20.33
C ASN A 142 -6.65 -6.54 -20.10
N GLY A 143 -6.20 -5.53 -19.38
CA GLY A 143 -7.01 -4.37 -19.01
C GLY A 143 -8.01 -4.61 -17.87
N HIS A 144 -8.03 -5.79 -17.26
CA HIS A 144 -8.99 -6.08 -16.19
C HIS A 144 -8.57 -5.54 -14.82
N LEU A 145 -9.56 -5.17 -14.03
CA LEU A 145 -9.40 -4.81 -12.62
C LEU A 145 -8.97 -6.04 -11.80
N ARG A 146 -7.81 -5.94 -11.13
CA ARG A 146 -7.23 -7.01 -10.31
C ARG A 146 -6.84 -6.52 -8.92
N VAL A 147 -7.56 -5.55 -8.38
CA VAL A 147 -7.41 -5.07 -7.01
C VAL A 147 -8.62 -5.41 -6.18
N GLY A 148 -8.39 -5.67 -4.91
CA GLY A 148 -9.45 -5.81 -3.93
C GLY A 148 -9.70 -4.51 -3.18
N HIS A 149 -10.33 -4.61 -2.00
CA HIS A 149 -10.75 -3.46 -1.22
C HIS A 149 -9.57 -2.54 -0.79
N ALA A 150 -8.43 -3.12 -0.42
CA ALA A 150 -7.27 -2.32 -0.02
C ALA A 150 -6.61 -1.61 -1.20
N GLY A 151 -6.66 -2.21 -2.39
CA GLY A 151 -6.00 -1.69 -3.58
C GLY A 151 -6.79 -0.65 -4.36
N ILE A 152 -8.12 -0.56 -4.22
CA ILE A 152 -8.96 0.27 -5.10
C ILE A 152 -8.62 1.78 -5.03
N THR A 153 -8.41 2.31 -3.83
CA THR A 153 -8.01 3.71 -3.67
C THR A 153 -6.60 3.95 -4.23
N ALA A 154 -5.67 3.03 -3.93
CA ALA A 154 -4.30 3.11 -4.42
C ALA A 154 -4.23 3.03 -5.96
N LEU A 155 -5.10 2.24 -6.60
CA LEU A 155 -5.23 2.18 -8.06
C LEU A 155 -5.60 3.56 -8.62
N VAL A 156 -6.69 4.16 -8.13
CA VAL A 156 -7.14 5.47 -8.63
C VAL A 156 -6.07 6.54 -8.42
N GLU A 157 -5.48 6.61 -7.21
CA GLU A 157 -4.43 7.57 -6.87
C GLU A 157 -3.18 7.36 -7.74
N SER A 158 -2.72 6.12 -7.89
CA SER A 158 -1.52 5.81 -8.68
C SER A 158 -1.68 6.12 -10.16
N LEU A 159 -2.79 5.71 -10.78
CA LEU A 159 -3.00 5.92 -12.20
C LEU A 159 -3.20 7.41 -12.53
N THR A 160 -3.97 8.13 -11.71
CA THR A 160 -4.19 9.58 -11.92
C THR A 160 -2.93 10.41 -11.71
N ALA A 161 -2.17 10.14 -10.65
CA ALA A 161 -0.98 10.92 -10.32
C ALA A 161 0.22 10.68 -11.27
N ASN A 162 0.20 9.59 -12.04
CA ASN A 162 1.32 9.19 -12.90
C ASN A 162 0.98 9.20 -14.41
N ASN A 163 -0.06 9.93 -14.82
CA ASN A 163 -0.49 10.08 -16.22
C ASN A 163 -0.88 8.76 -16.92
N LEU A 164 -1.35 7.77 -16.15
CA LEU A 164 -1.84 6.48 -16.65
C LEU A 164 -3.37 6.50 -16.86
N GLY A 165 -3.88 7.58 -17.43
CA GLY A 165 -5.32 7.75 -17.69
C GLY A 165 -5.89 6.79 -18.72
N ASN A 166 -5.08 6.34 -19.69
CA ASN A 166 -5.48 5.34 -20.67
C ASN A 166 -5.68 3.97 -20.04
N GLU A 167 -4.77 3.58 -19.14
CA GLU A 167 -4.85 2.34 -18.37
C GLU A 167 -6.09 2.35 -17.48
N MET A 168 -6.37 3.47 -16.82
CA MET A 168 -7.59 3.66 -16.03
C MET A 168 -8.86 3.52 -16.89
N TYR A 169 -8.88 4.16 -18.06
CA TYR A 169 -9.99 4.08 -19.01
C TYR A 169 -10.20 2.62 -19.47
N ASN A 170 -9.12 1.90 -19.80
CA ASN A 170 -9.20 0.51 -20.23
C ASN A 170 -9.77 -0.39 -19.13
N ILE A 171 -9.29 -0.24 -17.88
CA ILE A 171 -9.80 -1.01 -16.73
C ILE A 171 -11.32 -0.81 -16.59
N VAL A 172 -11.79 0.44 -16.62
CA VAL A 172 -13.23 0.74 -16.43
C VAL A 172 -14.09 0.18 -17.56
N ASN A 173 -13.58 0.08 -18.79
CA ASN A 173 -14.34 -0.41 -19.94
C ASN A 173 -14.21 -1.93 -20.16
N THR A 174 -13.26 -2.59 -19.55
CA THR A 174 -13.00 -4.02 -19.73
C THR A 174 -13.58 -4.88 -18.60
N THR A 175 -13.81 -4.27 -17.44
CA THR A 175 -14.27 -4.97 -16.21
C THR A 175 -15.77 -5.14 -16.13
#